data_945ca1f67ad103d8d8db55b3e8b2a17d
#
_entry.id   945ca1f67ad103d8d8db55b3e8b2a17d
#
_cell.length_a   1.000
_cell.length_b   1.000
_cell.length_c   1.000
_cell.angle_alpha   90.00
_cell.angle_beta   90.00
_cell.angle_gamma   90.00
#
_symmetry.space_group_name_H-M   'P 1'
#
loop_
_entity.id
_entity.type
_entity.pdbx_description
1 polymer ?
#
loop_
_entity_poly.entity_id
_entity_poly.type
_entity_poly.pdbx_seq_one_letter_code
_entity_poly.pdbx_strand_id
1 'polypeptide(L)'
;RINDAVRAGLRLERESDALLRLTDRAFSGVFAVTALAVLVVVVALLLFAARLGGRIRALRDGVEGALGEDGRIAVLPAARAGDEIGDLSRSFARLLAQLRDYTGYLRGLAGTLSHELSTPIAIVRGSLENLEADPGGAQARVYLERARSGVERLAGLVRALGEATRIEQAVAGADIERFDLRALVADCAEGYRPLLAPRRLEVALPPAPLPFTGAPDLIAQALDKLVDNARGFCPPDGWIRIALDGGARDAVIRVANSGPRLPAAMRERLFDSLVSVREQRSGGVHLGLGLHIVRLVAGLHQGQAGARDLDDGSGVEFELRLATPAARA
;
A
#
# COMPACT_ATOMS: atom_id res chain seq x y z
N ARG A 1 60.21 19.43 -87.19
CA ARG A 1 60.58 18.70 -85.94
C ARG A 1 60.49 19.50 -84.68
N ILE A 2 60.94 20.82 -84.62
CA ILE A 2 60.85 21.66 -83.39
C ILE A 2 59.40 22.07 -83.09
N ASN A 3 58.62 22.37 -84.14
CA ASN A 3 57.22 22.76 -83.97
C ASN A 3 56.33 21.60 -83.50
N ASP A 4 56.65 20.38 -83.77
CA ASP A 4 55.89 19.21 -83.35
C ASP A 4 56.18 18.86 -81.88
N ALA A 5 57.41 19.03 -81.43
CA ALA A 5 57.83 18.86 -80.05
C ALA A 5 57.17 19.95 -79.13
N VAL A 6 57.11 21.19 -79.60
CA VAL A 6 56.43 22.27 -78.88
C VAL A 6 54.90 22.03 -78.77
N ARG A 7 54.29 21.56 -79.88
CA ARG A 7 52.85 21.17 -79.87
C ARG A 7 52.56 19.97 -78.99
N ALA A 8 53.45 18.98 -78.90
CA ALA A 8 53.32 17.84 -78.01
C ALA A 8 53.50 18.29 -76.54
N GLY A 9 54.43 19.18 -76.22
CA GLY A 9 54.63 19.76 -74.90
C GLY A 9 53.36 20.52 -74.41
N LEU A 10 52.79 21.39 -75.28
CA LEU A 10 51.57 22.12 -74.99
C LEU A 10 50.34 21.24 -74.85
N ARG A 11 50.28 20.06 -75.49
CA ARG A 11 49.21 19.09 -75.30
C ARG A 11 49.33 18.39 -73.93
N LEU A 12 50.54 17.97 -73.57
CA LEU A 12 50.83 17.34 -72.27
C LEU A 12 50.54 18.28 -71.10
N GLU A 13 50.91 19.59 -71.22
CA GLU A 13 50.50 20.58 -70.18
C GLU A 13 49.00 20.77 -70.07
N ARG A 14 48.27 20.84 -71.18
CA ARG A 14 46.81 20.93 -71.15
C ARG A 14 46.15 19.68 -70.58
N GLU A 15 46.68 18.47 -70.87
CA GLU A 15 46.14 17.23 -70.28
C GLU A 15 46.45 17.14 -68.78
N SER A 16 47.65 17.55 -68.34
CA SER A 16 47.98 17.58 -66.91
C SER A 16 47.13 18.62 -66.13
N ASP A 17 46.91 19.81 -66.70
CA ASP A 17 46.01 20.80 -66.12
C ASP A 17 44.55 20.36 -66.07
N ALA A 18 44.09 19.63 -67.06
CA ALA A 18 42.75 19.04 -67.07
C ALA A 18 42.59 17.94 -66.00
N LEU A 19 43.60 17.10 -65.82
CA LEU A 19 43.63 16.08 -64.77
C LEU A 19 43.70 16.70 -63.37
N LEU A 20 44.54 17.73 -63.18
CA LEU A 20 44.61 18.48 -61.92
C LEU A 20 43.28 19.15 -61.56
N ARG A 21 42.58 19.75 -62.50
CA ARG A 21 41.24 20.33 -62.27
C ARG A 21 40.18 19.33 -62.00
N LEU A 22 40.25 18.12 -62.57
CA LEU A 22 39.35 17.01 -62.29
C LEU A 22 39.57 16.45 -60.86
N THR A 23 40.85 16.26 -60.46
CA THR A 23 41.23 15.85 -59.14
C THR A 23 40.79 16.87 -58.06
N ASP A 24 41.05 18.18 -58.28
CA ASP A 24 40.61 19.21 -57.36
C ASP A 24 39.08 19.28 -57.18
N ARG A 25 38.33 19.11 -58.29
CA ARG A 25 36.85 19.05 -58.21
C ARG A 25 36.38 17.79 -57.50
N ALA A 26 37.05 16.66 -57.73
CA ALA A 26 36.73 15.42 -57.03
C ALA A 26 37.03 15.54 -55.55
N PHE A 27 38.19 16.09 -55.15
CA PHE A 27 38.55 16.32 -53.73
C PHE A 27 37.64 17.33 -53.08
N SER A 28 37.29 18.43 -53.72
CA SER A 28 36.38 19.44 -53.16
C SER A 28 34.96 18.88 -53.01
N GLY A 29 34.50 18.04 -53.94
CA GLY A 29 33.23 17.36 -53.87
C GLY A 29 33.16 16.36 -52.69
N VAL A 30 34.18 15.52 -52.54
CA VAL A 30 34.28 14.57 -51.44
C VAL A 30 34.35 15.33 -50.09
N PHE A 31 35.17 16.36 -50.02
CA PHE A 31 35.25 17.20 -48.81
C PHE A 31 33.93 17.87 -48.44
N ALA A 32 33.22 18.44 -49.41
CA ALA A 32 31.91 19.04 -49.18
C ALA A 32 30.88 18.05 -48.66
N VAL A 33 30.81 16.85 -49.26
CA VAL A 33 29.91 15.77 -48.84
C VAL A 33 30.25 15.31 -47.42
N THR A 34 31.54 15.10 -47.14
CA THR A 34 32.01 14.70 -45.78
C THR A 34 31.69 15.75 -44.73
N ALA A 35 31.98 17.04 -45.04
CA ALA A 35 31.67 18.14 -44.15
C ALA A 35 30.12 18.23 -43.86
N LEU A 36 29.32 18.07 -44.91
CA LEU A 36 27.86 18.05 -44.76
C LEU A 36 27.39 16.84 -43.90
N ALA A 37 27.95 15.67 -44.13
CA ALA A 37 27.61 14.49 -43.33
C ALA A 37 27.98 14.67 -41.86
N VAL A 38 29.16 15.19 -41.56
CA VAL A 38 29.60 15.52 -40.19
C VAL A 38 28.65 16.56 -39.56
N LEU A 39 28.30 17.61 -40.30
CA LEU A 39 27.36 18.61 -39.81
C LEU A 39 25.99 18.02 -39.45
N VAL A 40 25.45 17.15 -40.30
CA VAL A 40 24.17 16.47 -40.04
C VAL A 40 24.26 15.61 -38.77
N VAL A 41 25.33 14.85 -38.62
CA VAL A 41 25.54 14.02 -37.40
C VAL A 41 25.64 14.89 -36.15
N VAL A 42 26.42 15.98 -36.21
CA VAL A 42 26.55 16.91 -35.07
C VAL A 42 25.20 17.52 -34.69
N VAL A 43 24.44 17.99 -35.69
CA VAL A 43 23.09 18.56 -35.44
C VAL A 43 22.16 17.51 -34.85
N ALA A 44 22.17 16.29 -35.39
CA ALA A 44 21.34 15.19 -34.87
C ALA A 44 21.69 14.85 -33.41
N LEU A 45 23.00 14.80 -33.08
CA LEU A 45 23.47 14.55 -31.70
C LEU A 45 23.07 15.68 -30.74
N LEU A 46 23.16 16.95 -31.19
CA LEU A 46 22.72 18.09 -30.36
C LEU A 46 21.23 18.10 -30.11
N LEU A 47 20.43 17.77 -31.12
CA LEU A 47 18.97 17.65 -30.98
C LEU A 47 18.59 16.50 -30.05
N PHE A 48 19.28 15.36 -30.19
CA PHE A 48 19.09 14.22 -29.29
C PHE A 48 19.44 14.57 -27.84
N ALA A 49 20.61 15.18 -27.61
CA ALA A 49 21.05 15.61 -26.29
C ALA A 49 20.09 16.64 -25.65
N ALA A 50 19.61 17.61 -26.43
CA ALA A 50 18.63 18.60 -25.96
C ALA A 50 17.29 17.96 -25.57
N ARG A 51 16.81 16.99 -26.41
CA ARG A 51 15.57 16.26 -26.12
C ARG A 51 15.70 15.38 -24.88
N LEU A 52 16.82 14.66 -24.73
CA LEU A 52 17.10 13.81 -23.58
C LEU A 52 17.20 14.66 -22.29
N GLY A 53 17.99 15.73 -22.33
CA GLY A 53 18.13 16.64 -21.19
C GLY A 53 16.81 17.33 -20.79
N GLY A 54 15.95 17.65 -21.78
CA GLY A 54 14.60 18.17 -21.52
C GLY A 54 13.71 17.17 -20.78
N ARG A 55 13.76 15.89 -21.18
CA ARG A 55 12.98 14.82 -20.53
C ARG A 55 13.43 14.53 -19.10
N ILE A 56 14.75 14.53 -18.86
CA ILE A 56 15.31 14.33 -17.51
C ILE A 56 14.92 15.50 -16.60
N ARG A 57 14.99 16.73 -17.09
CA ARG A 57 14.55 17.91 -16.32
C ARG A 57 13.06 17.86 -16.01
N ALA A 58 12.21 17.50 -16.96
CA ALA A 58 10.77 17.35 -16.74
C ALA A 58 10.45 16.26 -15.70
N LEU A 59 11.21 15.16 -15.67
CA LEU A 59 11.08 14.13 -14.63
C LEU A 59 11.49 14.68 -13.26
N ARG A 60 12.62 15.36 -13.16
CA ARG A 60 13.09 15.99 -11.92
C ARG A 60 12.07 16.98 -11.37
N ASP A 61 11.63 17.92 -12.22
CA ASP A 61 10.68 18.97 -11.83
C ASP A 61 9.32 18.37 -11.43
N GLY A 62 8.91 17.27 -12.09
CA GLY A 62 7.72 16.50 -11.72
C GLY A 62 7.85 15.82 -10.36
N VAL A 63 9.01 15.25 -10.02
CA VAL A 63 9.29 14.64 -8.71
C VAL A 63 9.37 15.71 -7.61
N GLU A 64 10.07 16.85 -7.85
CA GLU A 64 10.15 17.97 -6.91
C GLU A 64 8.77 18.58 -6.65
N GLY A 65 7.95 18.77 -7.69
CA GLY A 65 6.59 19.28 -7.57
C GLY A 65 5.62 18.31 -6.85
N ALA A 66 5.85 17.00 -6.95
CA ALA A 66 5.04 16.00 -6.26
C ALA A 66 5.29 15.96 -4.74
N LEU A 67 6.42 16.50 -4.27
CA LEU A 67 6.78 16.64 -2.86
C LEU A 67 6.30 17.97 -2.26
N GLY A 68 5.71 18.86 -3.05
CA GLY A 68 5.16 20.14 -2.60
C GLY A 68 3.91 20.01 -1.72
N GLU A 69 3.58 21.05 -0.97
CA GLU A 69 2.55 21.09 0.08
C GLU A 69 1.13 20.72 -0.39
N ASP A 70 0.81 20.83 -1.68
CA ASP A 70 -0.54 20.61 -2.20
C ASP A 70 -0.91 19.13 -2.47
N GLY A 71 0.01 18.18 -2.33
CA GLY A 71 -0.27 16.73 -2.40
C GLY A 71 -0.89 16.23 -3.72
N ARG A 72 -0.98 17.06 -4.76
CA ARG A 72 -1.46 16.68 -6.09
C ARG A 72 -0.31 16.14 -6.91
N ILE A 73 -0.27 14.83 -7.12
CA ILE A 73 0.66 14.26 -8.10
C ILE A 73 0.21 14.74 -9.48
N ALA A 74 0.94 15.72 -10.04
CA ALA A 74 0.88 15.95 -11.47
C ALA A 74 1.33 14.66 -12.16
N VAL A 75 0.56 14.18 -13.13
CA VAL A 75 0.93 13.01 -13.94
C VAL A 75 2.34 13.28 -14.49
N LEU A 76 3.32 12.47 -14.10
CA LEU A 76 4.69 12.63 -14.56
C LEU A 76 4.70 12.56 -16.09
N PRO A 77 5.15 13.63 -16.80
CA PRO A 77 4.98 13.75 -18.25
C PRO A 77 5.62 12.61 -19.05
N ALA A 78 6.68 11.99 -18.50
CA ALA A 78 7.43 10.90 -19.13
C ALA A 78 6.81 9.50 -18.95
N ALA A 79 5.78 9.34 -18.11
CA ALA A 79 5.20 8.02 -17.80
C ALA A 79 4.54 7.32 -19.00
N ARG A 80 4.21 8.05 -20.07
CA ARG A 80 3.60 7.51 -21.31
C ARG A 80 4.63 7.03 -22.34
N ALA A 81 5.92 7.23 -22.12
CA ALA A 81 6.94 6.80 -23.05
C ALA A 81 7.25 5.30 -22.88
N GLY A 82 7.47 4.60 -23.98
CA GLY A 82 7.79 3.16 -24.02
C GLY A 82 9.30 2.87 -23.96
N ASP A 83 10.10 3.76 -23.39
CA ASP A 83 11.55 3.63 -23.24
C ASP A 83 11.96 3.55 -21.75
N GLU A 84 13.26 3.40 -21.48
CA GLU A 84 13.84 3.24 -20.14
C GLU A 84 13.51 4.42 -19.21
N ILE A 85 13.41 5.64 -19.78
CA ILE A 85 13.01 6.85 -19.02
C ILE A 85 11.54 6.78 -18.65
N GLY A 86 10.70 6.24 -19.52
CA GLY A 86 9.29 5.97 -19.22
C GLY A 86 9.12 4.93 -18.11
N ASP A 87 9.92 3.84 -18.13
CA ASP A 87 9.93 2.83 -17.07
C ASP A 87 10.35 3.41 -15.73
N LEU A 88 11.40 4.22 -15.72
CA LEU A 88 11.87 4.94 -14.54
C LEU A 88 10.79 5.88 -13.99
N SER A 89 10.14 6.67 -14.87
CA SER A 89 9.03 7.55 -14.50
C SER A 89 7.88 6.79 -13.86
N ARG A 90 7.49 5.64 -14.41
CA ARG A 90 6.44 4.76 -13.83
C ARG A 90 6.84 4.23 -12.46
N SER A 91 8.11 3.85 -12.28
CA SER A 91 8.63 3.37 -10.99
C SER A 91 8.63 4.48 -9.94
N PHE A 92 9.08 5.69 -10.28
CA PHE A 92 8.99 6.86 -9.40
C PHE A 92 7.54 7.21 -9.05
N ALA A 93 6.62 7.20 -10.03
CA ALA A 93 5.21 7.47 -9.78
C ALA A 93 4.61 6.49 -8.76
N ARG A 94 4.96 5.20 -8.84
CA ARG A 94 4.53 4.19 -7.86
C ARG A 94 5.10 4.46 -6.47
N LEU A 95 6.40 4.77 -6.37
CA LEU A 95 7.04 5.09 -5.09
C LEU A 95 6.44 6.35 -4.44
N LEU A 96 6.20 7.40 -5.23
CA LEU A 96 5.57 8.63 -4.74
C LEU A 96 4.11 8.39 -4.29
N ALA A 97 3.37 7.54 -4.99
CA ALA A 97 2.02 7.14 -4.58
C ALA A 97 2.06 6.40 -3.23
N GLN A 98 2.96 5.41 -3.07
CA GLN A 98 3.15 4.69 -1.81
C GLN A 98 3.56 5.61 -0.66
N LEU A 99 4.50 6.53 -0.91
CA LEU A 99 4.93 7.50 0.11
C LEU A 99 3.79 8.42 0.55
N ARG A 100 2.97 8.89 -0.40
CA ARG A 100 1.80 9.71 -0.10
C ARG A 100 0.77 8.95 0.72
N ASP A 101 0.46 7.72 0.34
CA ASP A 101 -0.49 6.89 1.07
C ASP A 101 0.01 6.64 2.49
N TYR A 102 1.33 6.38 2.65
CA TYR A 102 1.96 6.22 3.95
C TYR A 102 1.96 7.51 4.80
N THR A 103 2.28 8.66 4.20
CA THR A 103 2.23 9.95 4.92
C THR A 103 0.80 10.35 5.26
N GLY A 104 -0.16 10.05 4.39
CA GLY A 104 -1.59 10.21 4.65
C GLY A 104 -2.06 9.35 5.83
N TYR A 105 -1.64 8.08 5.84
CA TYR A 105 -1.85 7.17 6.96
C TYR A 105 -1.31 7.74 8.28
N LEU A 106 -0.04 8.17 8.30
CA LEU A 106 0.58 8.73 9.51
C LEU A 106 -0.15 9.99 10.02
N ARG A 107 -0.58 10.88 9.11
CA ARG A 107 -1.36 12.07 9.50
C ARG A 107 -2.73 11.69 10.07
N GLY A 108 -3.42 10.75 9.46
CA GLY A 108 -4.67 10.20 9.97
C GLY A 108 -4.50 9.58 11.36
N LEU A 109 -3.45 8.76 11.53
CA LEU A 109 -3.08 8.16 12.81
C LEU A 109 -2.84 9.22 13.89
N ALA A 110 -2.03 10.24 13.60
CA ALA A 110 -1.75 11.31 14.54
C ALA A 110 -3.01 12.10 14.94
N GLY A 111 -3.88 12.40 13.98
CA GLY A 111 -5.15 13.10 14.24
C GLY A 111 -6.08 12.29 15.15
N THR A 112 -6.29 11.02 14.84
CA THR A 112 -7.15 10.14 15.63
C THR A 112 -6.55 9.88 17.01
N LEU A 113 -5.24 9.63 17.12
CA LEU A 113 -4.56 9.47 18.41
C LEU A 113 -4.71 10.71 19.26
N SER A 114 -4.53 11.91 18.70
CA SER A 114 -4.71 13.16 19.44
C SER A 114 -6.12 13.27 20.01
N HIS A 115 -7.13 12.95 19.24
CA HIS A 115 -8.53 12.98 19.67
C HIS A 115 -8.84 11.91 20.73
N GLU A 116 -8.41 10.66 20.49
CA GLU A 116 -8.66 9.53 21.40
C GLU A 116 -7.88 9.62 22.71
N LEU A 117 -6.72 10.30 22.74
CA LEU A 117 -5.95 10.57 23.95
C LEU A 117 -6.52 11.77 24.73
N SER A 118 -6.96 12.83 24.05
CA SER A 118 -7.45 14.04 24.70
C SER A 118 -8.68 13.78 25.58
N THR A 119 -9.59 12.92 25.13
CA THR A 119 -10.83 12.60 25.87
C THR A 119 -10.57 11.94 27.23
N PRO A 120 -9.84 10.81 27.34
CA PRO A 120 -9.58 10.19 28.63
C PRO A 120 -8.68 11.07 29.52
N ILE A 121 -7.73 11.83 28.96
CA ILE A 121 -6.92 12.78 29.72
C ILE A 121 -7.81 13.85 30.35
N ALA A 122 -8.77 14.41 29.62
CA ALA A 122 -9.71 15.40 30.15
C ALA A 122 -10.60 14.79 31.25
N ILE A 123 -11.04 13.53 31.10
CA ILE A 123 -11.82 12.81 32.13
C ILE A 123 -11.00 12.64 33.40
N VAL A 124 -9.74 12.17 33.27
CA VAL A 124 -8.85 11.96 34.41
C VAL A 124 -8.62 13.29 35.14
N ARG A 125 -8.20 14.31 34.37
CA ARG A 125 -7.91 15.64 34.94
C ARG A 125 -9.13 16.25 35.63
N GLY A 126 -10.29 16.32 35.00
CA GLY A 126 -11.50 16.90 35.57
C GLY A 126 -12.03 16.08 36.77
N SER A 127 -11.81 14.75 36.77
CA SER A 127 -12.14 13.93 37.95
C SER A 127 -11.24 14.21 39.13
N LEU A 128 -9.96 14.42 38.93
CA LEU A 128 -8.96 14.76 39.97
C LEU A 128 -9.21 16.19 40.50
N GLU A 129 -9.45 17.17 39.62
CA GLU A 129 -9.80 18.53 40.02
C GLU A 129 -11.06 18.57 40.93
N ASN A 130 -12.10 17.81 40.57
CA ASN A 130 -13.29 17.71 41.41
C ASN A 130 -13.05 16.98 42.74
N LEU A 131 -12.16 15.98 42.74
CA LEU A 131 -11.79 15.26 43.98
C LEU A 131 -10.95 16.14 44.90
N GLU A 132 -10.06 16.97 44.36
CA GLU A 132 -9.29 17.96 45.13
C GLU A 132 -10.17 19.05 45.74
N ALA A 133 -11.21 19.49 45.00
CA ALA A 133 -12.14 20.50 45.48
C ALA A 133 -13.04 20.00 46.64
N ASP A 134 -13.40 18.71 46.66
CA ASP A 134 -14.24 18.10 47.72
C ASP A 134 -13.77 16.65 48.01
N PRO A 135 -12.68 16.48 48.77
CA PRO A 135 -12.06 15.15 48.99
C PRO A 135 -12.94 14.17 49.78
N GLY A 136 -13.86 14.69 50.63
CA GLY A 136 -14.76 13.91 51.47
C GLY A 136 -16.23 13.89 50.99
N GLY A 137 -16.49 14.46 49.81
CA GLY A 137 -17.85 14.59 49.27
C GLY A 137 -18.47 13.26 48.88
N ALA A 138 -19.82 13.25 48.88
CA ALA A 138 -20.61 12.07 48.53
C ALA A 138 -20.27 11.49 47.12
N GLN A 139 -19.67 12.31 46.23
CA GLN A 139 -19.30 11.94 44.88
C GLN A 139 -17.81 11.57 44.69
N ALA A 140 -16.98 11.65 45.74
CA ALA A 140 -15.55 11.37 45.68
C ALA A 140 -15.27 9.99 45.04
N ARG A 141 -16.04 8.97 45.40
CA ARG A 141 -15.91 7.62 44.85
C ARG A 141 -16.21 7.57 43.34
N VAL A 142 -17.21 8.33 42.89
CA VAL A 142 -17.56 8.41 41.45
C VAL A 142 -16.46 9.07 40.65
N TYR A 143 -15.86 10.14 41.18
CA TYR A 143 -14.72 10.79 40.50
C TYR A 143 -13.50 9.87 40.43
N LEU A 144 -13.20 9.11 41.48
CA LEU A 144 -12.12 8.14 41.49
C LEU A 144 -12.34 7.04 40.45
N GLU A 145 -13.56 6.51 40.35
CA GLU A 145 -13.92 5.48 39.33
C GLU A 145 -13.82 6.03 37.92
N ARG A 146 -14.22 7.28 37.66
CA ARG A 146 -14.09 7.96 36.38
C ARG A 146 -12.62 8.16 36.01
N ALA A 147 -11.79 8.61 36.94
CA ALA A 147 -10.33 8.74 36.70
C ALA A 147 -9.70 7.41 36.37
N ARG A 148 -10.03 6.34 37.14
CA ARG A 148 -9.55 4.98 36.87
C ARG A 148 -9.95 4.49 35.48
N SER A 149 -11.21 4.66 35.10
CA SER A 149 -11.70 4.32 33.75
C SER A 149 -10.94 5.07 32.66
N GLY A 150 -10.63 6.35 32.87
CA GLY A 150 -9.82 7.14 31.95
C GLY A 150 -8.39 6.59 31.78
N VAL A 151 -7.74 6.18 32.89
CA VAL A 151 -6.41 5.56 32.86
C VAL A 151 -6.45 4.19 32.16
N GLU A 152 -7.45 3.36 32.45
CA GLU A 152 -7.63 2.06 31.79
C GLU A 152 -7.81 2.22 30.28
N ARG A 153 -8.55 3.27 29.86
CA ARG A 153 -8.71 3.61 28.44
C ARG A 153 -7.38 4.01 27.81
N LEU A 154 -6.57 4.85 28.44
CA LEU A 154 -5.24 5.22 27.98
C LEU A 154 -4.30 3.99 27.85
N ALA A 155 -4.29 3.11 28.84
CA ALA A 155 -3.53 1.87 28.77
C ALA A 155 -3.99 0.96 27.63
N GLY A 156 -5.27 0.93 27.34
CA GLY A 156 -5.84 0.22 26.18
C GLY A 156 -5.34 0.79 24.84
N LEU A 157 -5.30 2.12 24.69
CA LEU A 157 -4.80 2.82 23.52
C LEU A 157 -3.33 2.47 23.25
N VAL A 158 -2.48 2.53 24.27
CA VAL A 158 -1.06 2.23 24.16
C VAL A 158 -0.84 0.76 23.74
N ARG A 159 -1.59 -0.17 24.34
CA ARG A 159 -1.51 -1.60 23.97
C ARG A 159 -1.91 -1.83 22.52
N ALA A 160 -3.02 -1.26 22.08
CA ALA A 160 -3.51 -1.41 20.70
C ALA A 160 -2.53 -0.84 19.66
N LEU A 161 -1.90 0.30 19.96
CA LEU A 161 -0.85 0.88 19.11
C LEU A 161 0.39 -0.02 19.04
N GLY A 162 0.85 -0.52 20.20
CA GLY A 162 2.01 -1.43 20.25
C GLY A 162 1.76 -2.74 19.50
N GLU A 163 0.53 -3.26 19.54
CA GLU A 163 0.14 -4.45 18.77
C GLU A 163 0.16 -4.18 17.26
N ALA A 164 -0.42 -3.07 16.82
CA ALA A 164 -0.41 -2.70 15.40
C ALA A 164 1.01 -2.57 14.84
N THR A 165 1.90 -1.88 15.57
CA THR A 165 3.30 -1.72 15.17
C THR A 165 4.04 -3.07 15.09
N ARG A 166 3.79 -3.98 16.04
CA ARG A 166 4.39 -5.33 15.98
C ARG A 166 3.93 -6.12 14.78
N ILE A 167 2.65 -6.02 14.44
CA ILE A 167 2.09 -6.74 13.28
C ILE A 167 2.63 -6.15 11.98
N GLU A 168 2.75 -4.83 11.84
CA GLU A 168 3.39 -4.20 10.68
C GLU A 168 4.83 -4.70 10.50
N GLN A 169 5.61 -4.81 11.59
CA GLN A 169 6.96 -5.37 11.56
C GLN A 169 6.95 -6.87 11.21
N ALA A 170 6.03 -7.64 11.77
CA ALA A 170 5.90 -9.06 11.49
C ALA A 170 5.50 -9.32 10.03
N VAL A 171 4.64 -8.49 9.43
CA VAL A 171 4.30 -8.55 8.00
C VAL A 171 5.52 -8.27 7.11
N ALA A 172 6.38 -7.31 7.50
CA ALA A 172 7.60 -6.98 6.77
C ALA A 172 8.66 -8.11 6.81
N GLY A 173 8.72 -8.88 7.91
CA GLY A 173 9.65 -9.99 8.13
C GLY A 173 8.98 -11.36 8.15
N ALA A 174 7.82 -11.52 7.53
CA ALA A 174 7.02 -12.75 7.63
C ALA A 174 7.72 -13.97 7.03
N ASP A 175 7.79 -15.03 7.81
CA ASP A 175 8.21 -16.34 7.36
C ASP A 175 7.05 -17.00 6.60
N ILE A 176 7.29 -17.29 5.33
CA ILE A 176 6.31 -17.96 4.46
C ILE A 176 6.64 -19.44 4.44
N GLU A 177 5.73 -20.26 4.96
CA GLU A 177 5.89 -21.70 5.01
C GLU A 177 4.68 -22.44 4.44
N ARG A 178 4.84 -23.75 4.21
CA ARG A 178 3.75 -24.61 3.75
C ARG A 178 3.12 -25.33 4.94
N PHE A 179 1.80 -25.18 5.10
CA PHE A 179 1.04 -25.73 6.20
C PHE A 179 -0.37 -26.13 5.76
N ASP A 180 -1.14 -26.77 6.65
CA ASP A 180 -2.55 -27.07 6.43
C ASP A 180 -3.42 -25.93 7.00
N LEU A 181 -3.97 -25.10 6.12
CA LEU A 181 -4.83 -23.98 6.50
C LEU A 181 -6.14 -24.46 7.18
N ARG A 182 -6.66 -25.62 6.79
CA ARG A 182 -7.81 -26.20 7.44
C ARG A 182 -7.55 -26.54 8.91
N ALA A 183 -6.40 -27.14 9.18
CA ALA A 183 -6.00 -27.47 10.55
C ALA A 183 -5.83 -26.18 11.39
N LEU A 184 -5.13 -25.17 10.86
CA LEU A 184 -4.98 -23.88 11.53
C LEU A 184 -6.31 -23.23 11.91
N VAL A 185 -7.26 -23.15 10.96
CA VAL A 185 -8.57 -22.54 11.23
C VAL A 185 -9.40 -23.40 12.22
N ALA A 186 -9.28 -24.73 12.17
CA ALA A 186 -9.92 -25.63 13.12
C ALA A 186 -9.41 -25.41 14.55
N ASP A 187 -8.09 -25.36 14.74
CA ASP A 187 -7.44 -25.16 16.04
C ASP A 187 -7.81 -23.79 16.64
N CYS A 188 -7.77 -22.73 15.83
CA CYS A 188 -8.24 -21.41 16.25
C CYS A 188 -9.73 -21.44 16.68
N ALA A 189 -10.60 -22.08 15.88
CA ALA A 189 -12.02 -22.15 16.17
C ALA A 189 -12.32 -22.88 17.50
N GLU A 190 -11.60 -23.96 17.82
CA GLU A 190 -11.71 -24.63 19.10
C GLU A 190 -11.27 -23.72 20.27
N GLY A 191 -10.21 -22.93 20.08
CA GLY A 191 -9.77 -21.94 21.08
C GLY A 191 -10.80 -20.81 21.31
N TYR A 192 -11.60 -20.46 20.31
CA TYR A 192 -12.65 -19.44 20.47
C TYR A 192 -13.91 -19.94 21.17
N ARG A 193 -14.19 -21.24 21.14
CA ARG A 193 -15.43 -21.82 21.70
C ARG A 193 -15.72 -21.36 23.13
N PRO A 194 -14.78 -21.47 24.10
CA PRO A 194 -15.03 -21.01 25.46
C PRO A 194 -15.15 -19.47 25.56
N LEU A 195 -14.46 -18.73 24.69
CA LEU A 195 -14.44 -17.25 24.72
C LEU A 195 -15.71 -16.62 24.16
N LEU A 196 -16.43 -17.37 23.31
CA LEU A 196 -17.64 -16.88 22.64
C LEU A 196 -18.91 -17.24 23.39
N ALA A 197 -18.87 -18.14 24.37
CA ALA A 197 -20.05 -18.48 25.19
C ALA A 197 -20.66 -17.21 25.84
N PRO A 198 -22.01 -17.08 25.86
CA PRO A 198 -23.02 -18.08 25.48
C PRO A 198 -23.42 -18.07 23.98
N ARG A 199 -22.77 -17.30 23.11
CA ARG A 199 -23.07 -17.24 21.67
C ARG A 199 -22.84 -18.60 21.01
N ARG A 200 -23.63 -18.92 20.00
CA ARG A 200 -23.44 -20.15 19.22
C ARG A 200 -22.32 -19.99 18.20
N LEU A 201 -21.27 -20.82 18.29
CA LEU A 201 -20.22 -20.89 17.29
C LEU A 201 -20.53 -22.01 16.27
N GLU A 202 -20.61 -21.65 14.99
CA GLU A 202 -20.74 -22.55 13.85
C GLU A 202 -19.43 -22.57 13.08
N VAL A 203 -18.93 -23.77 12.72
CA VAL A 203 -17.67 -23.93 12.00
C VAL A 203 -17.91 -24.77 10.75
N ALA A 204 -17.64 -24.24 9.58
CA ALA A 204 -17.78 -24.89 8.29
C ALA A 204 -16.41 -24.96 7.59
N LEU A 205 -15.81 -26.15 7.58
CA LEU A 205 -14.49 -26.38 6.98
C LEU A 205 -14.60 -27.42 5.86
N PRO A 206 -13.72 -27.37 4.85
CA PRO A 206 -13.65 -28.39 3.81
C PRO A 206 -13.37 -29.78 4.44
N PRO A 207 -13.86 -30.87 3.86
CA PRO A 207 -13.68 -32.21 4.41
C PRO A 207 -12.22 -32.70 4.33
N ALA A 208 -11.45 -32.21 3.37
CA ALA A 208 -10.04 -32.57 3.15
C ALA A 208 -9.07 -31.49 3.68
N PRO A 209 -7.84 -31.88 4.03
CA PRO A 209 -6.77 -30.91 4.31
C PRO A 209 -6.61 -29.91 3.17
N LEU A 210 -6.30 -28.64 3.52
CA LEU A 210 -6.10 -27.54 2.57
C LEU A 210 -4.63 -27.06 2.64
N PRO A 211 -3.70 -27.66 1.88
CA PRO A 211 -2.32 -27.20 1.85
C PRO A 211 -2.24 -25.77 1.30
N PHE A 212 -1.63 -24.90 2.07
CA PHE A 212 -1.48 -23.49 1.72
C PHE A 212 -0.03 -23.04 2.00
N THR A 213 0.44 -22.04 1.25
CA THR A 213 1.76 -21.42 1.46
C THR A 213 1.56 -19.98 1.90
N GLY A 214 1.98 -19.64 3.11
CA GLY A 214 1.75 -18.32 3.70
C GLY A 214 2.37 -18.21 5.08
N ALA A 215 1.98 -17.20 5.84
CA ALA A 215 2.41 -16.93 7.21
C ALA A 215 1.31 -17.36 8.20
N PRO A 216 1.37 -18.58 8.79
CA PRO A 216 0.30 -19.12 9.62
C PRO A 216 -0.02 -18.25 10.82
N ASP A 217 1.01 -17.74 11.53
CA ASP A 217 0.82 -16.88 12.71
C ASP A 217 0.06 -15.59 12.38
N LEU A 218 0.35 -14.98 11.23
CA LEU A 218 -0.33 -13.76 10.80
C LEU A 218 -1.76 -14.03 10.36
N ILE A 219 -2.02 -15.18 9.74
CA ILE A 219 -3.38 -15.60 9.37
C ILE A 219 -4.20 -15.86 10.65
N ALA A 220 -3.62 -16.54 11.65
CA ALA A 220 -4.28 -16.75 12.94
C ALA A 220 -4.60 -15.40 13.62
N GLN A 221 -3.66 -14.46 13.65
CA GLN A 221 -3.87 -13.11 14.20
C GLN A 221 -4.96 -12.34 13.44
N ALA A 222 -5.03 -12.44 12.11
CA ALA A 222 -6.10 -11.84 11.34
C ALA A 222 -7.47 -12.46 11.68
N LEU A 223 -7.52 -13.78 11.85
CA LEU A 223 -8.73 -14.48 12.28
C LEU A 223 -9.16 -14.05 13.70
N ASP A 224 -8.21 -13.90 14.66
CA ASP A 224 -8.48 -13.35 15.98
C ASP A 224 -9.17 -11.98 15.90
N LYS A 225 -8.69 -11.09 15.04
CA LYS A 225 -9.28 -9.75 14.87
C LYS A 225 -10.69 -9.81 14.27
N LEU A 226 -10.93 -10.70 13.32
CA LEU A 226 -12.26 -10.91 12.76
C LEU A 226 -13.24 -11.46 13.81
N VAL A 227 -12.81 -12.43 14.61
CA VAL A 227 -13.63 -13.04 15.67
C VAL A 227 -13.88 -12.05 16.81
N ASP A 228 -12.89 -11.27 17.23
CA ASP A 228 -13.08 -10.21 18.24
C ASP A 228 -14.06 -9.14 17.75
N ASN A 229 -13.99 -8.80 16.46
CA ASN A 229 -14.96 -7.89 15.85
C ASN A 229 -16.37 -8.51 15.88
N ALA A 230 -16.52 -9.74 15.43
CA ALA A 230 -17.79 -10.47 15.45
C ALA A 230 -18.37 -10.55 16.88
N ARG A 231 -17.54 -10.93 17.88
CA ARG A 231 -17.92 -10.99 19.30
C ARG A 231 -18.47 -9.66 19.82
N GLY A 232 -17.86 -8.57 19.37
CA GLY A 232 -18.22 -7.24 19.83
C GLY A 232 -19.53 -6.70 19.30
N PHE A 233 -20.00 -7.18 18.15
CA PHE A 233 -21.25 -6.73 17.53
C PHE A 233 -22.37 -7.80 17.64
N CYS A 234 -22.03 -9.04 17.93
CA CYS A 234 -22.98 -10.11 18.11
C CYS A 234 -23.67 -10.04 19.48
N PRO A 235 -25.00 -10.09 19.57
CA PRO A 235 -25.72 -10.15 20.86
C PRO A 235 -25.41 -11.45 21.62
N PRO A 236 -25.65 -11.52 22.93
CA PRO A 236 -25.34 -12.70 23.76
C PRO A 236 -26.04 -13.98 23.32
N ASP A 237 -27.23 -13.87 22.77
CA ASP A 237 -28.08 -14.95 22.23
C ASP A 237 -27.86 -15.19 20.73
N GLY A 238 -26.91 -14.49 20.14
CA GLY A 238 -26.61 -14.56 18.71
C GLY A 238 -25.71 -15.72 18.33
N TRP A 239 -25.32 -15.71 17.05
CA TRP A 239 -24.44 -16.71 16.47
C TRP A 239 -23.24 -16.05 15.75
N ILE A 240 -22.12 -16.78 15.74
CA ILE A 240 -20.92 -16.46 14.98
C ILE A 240 -20.58 -17.68 14.13
N ARG A 241 -20.28 -17.47 12.85
CA ARG A 241 -19.92 -18.54 11.92
C ARG A 241 -18.54 -18.28 11.37
N ILE A 242 -17.69 -19.31 11.39
CA ILE A 242 -16.37 -19.32 10.73
C ILE A 242 -16.46 -20.34 9.60
N ALA A 243 -16.15 -19.91 8.39
CA ALA A 243 -16.13 -20.77 7.22
C ALA A 243 -14.80 -20.64 6.48
N LEU A 244 -14.31 -21.75 5.94
CA LEU A 244 -13.13 -21.82 5.09
C LEU A 244 -13.50 -22.51 3.78
N ASP A 245 -13.26 -21.82 2.67
CA ASP A 245 -13.39 -22.34 1.32
C ASP A 245 -12.12 -22.10 0.52
N GLY A 246 -11.94 -22.83 -0.58
CA GLY A 246 -10.87 -22.57 -1.52
C GLY A 246 -10.06 -23.80 -1.91
N GLY A 247 -8.98 -23.55 -2.61
CA GLY A 247 -8.03 -24.54 -3.10
C GLY A 247 -6.58 -24.20 -2.71
N ALA A 248 -5.63 -24.93 -3.29
CA ALA A 248 -4.20 -24.78 -2.97
C ALA A 248 -3.59 -23.42 -3.37
N ARG A 249 -4.25 -22.63 -4.24
CA ARG A 249 -3.75 -21.34 -4.74
C ARG A 249 -4.52 -20.14 -4.23
N ASP A 250 -5.74 -20.35 -3.79
CA ASP A 250 -6.63 -19.34 -3.26
C ASP A 250 -7.46 -19.94 -2.12
N ALA A 251 -7.59 -19.21 -1.06
CA ALA A 251 -8.41 -19.58 0.09
C ALA A 251 -9.20 -18.37 0.57
N VAL A 252 -10.39 -18.63 1.09
CA VAL A 252 -11.27 -17.60 1.61
C VAL A 252 -11.72 -18.01 3.01
N ILE A 253 -11.32 -17.24 4.00
CA ILE A 253 -11.79 -17.34 5.36
C ILE A 253 -12.93 -16.33 5.54
N ARG A 254 -14.09 -16.78 5.99
CA ARG A 254 -15.24 -15.93 6.29
C ARG A 254 -15.59 -16.01 7.76
N VAL A 255 -15.83 -14.86 8.35
CA VAL A 255 -16.37 -14.73 9.70
C VAL A 255 -17.65 -13.93 9.63
N ALA A 256 -18.77 -14.58 9.92
CA ALA A 256 -20.08 -13.96 9.94
C ALA A 256 -20.66 -13.94 11.36
N ASN A 257 -21.44 -12.93 11.67
CA ASN A 257 -22.14 -12.83 12.94
C ASN A 257 -23.54 -12.24 12.78
N SER A 258 -24.46 -12.67 13.63
CA SER A 258 -25.74 -11.97 13.81
C SER A 258 -25.49 -10.61 14.44
N GLY A 259 -26.26 -9.60 14.00
CA GLY A 259 -26.13 -8.26 14.53
C GLY A 259 -26.56 -7.16 13.55
N PRO A 260 -26.27 -5.90 13.85
CA PRO A 260 -26.68 -4.78 13.02
C PRO A 260 -25.96 -4.78 11.67
N ARG A 261 -26.62 -4.23 10.66
CA ARG A 261 -26.06 -4.05 9.31
C ARG A 261 -24.91 -3.05 9.31
N LEU A 262 -24.03 -3.18 8.31
CA LEU A 262 -22.94 -2.26 8.09
C LEU A 262 -23.46 -0.87 7.67
N PRO A 263 -22.97 0.23 8.28
CA PRO A 263 -23.30 1.57 7.84
C PRO A 263 -22.85 1.76 6.39
N ALA A 264 -23.78 2.14 5.50
CA ALA A 264 -23.51 2.23 4.07
C ALA A 264 -22.34 3.16 3.72
N ALA A 265 -22.22 4.30 4.43
CA ALA A 265 -21.15 5.28 4.25
C ALA A 265 -19.76 4.78 4.67
N MET A 266 -19.65 3.66 5.39
CA MET A 266 -18.39 3.18 5.95
C MET A 266 -17.90 1.89 5.28
N ARG A 267 -18.69 1.24 4.43
CA ARG A 267 -18.35 -0.08 3.85
C ARG A 267 -17.00 -0.12 3.16
N GLU A 268 -16.67 0.90 2.40
CA GLU A 268 -15.39 1.00 1.67
C GLU A 268 -14.21 1.33 2.57
N ARG A 269 -14.47 1.91 3.75
CA ARG A 269 -13.45 2.40 4.68
C ARG A 269 -13.26 1.56 5.93
N LEU A 270 -14.05 0.48 6.10
CA LEU A 270 -14.01 -0.35 7.31
C LEU A 270 -12.61 -0.94 7.62
N PHE A 271 -11.85 -1.21 6.56
CA PHE A 271 -10.50 -1.75 6.66
C PHE A 271 -9.42 -0.65 6.66
N ASP A 272 -9.79 0.63 6.56
CA ASP A 272 -8.85 1.71 6.75
C ASP A 272 -8.44 1.79 8.21
N SER A 273 -7.20 2.21 8.44
CA SER A 273 -6.71 2.39 9.79
C SER A 273 -7.54 3.45 10.53
N LEU A 274 -7.82 3.18 11.81
CA LEU A 274 -8.50 4.11 12.72
C LEU A 274 -9.97 4.38 12.39
N VAL A 275 -10.59 3.56 11.57
CA VAL A 275 -12.03 3.59 11.34
C VAL A 275 -12.72 2.69 12.37
N SER A 276 -13.54 3.25 13.25
CA SER A 276 -14.34 2.51 14.20
C SER A 276 -15.80 2.93 14.12
N VAL A 277 -16.70 1.93 14.06
CA VAL A 277 -18.16 2.13 14.06
C VAL A 277 -18.72 2.11 15.48
N ARG A 278 -17.92 1.69 16.47
CA ARG A 278 -18.39 1.61 17.86
C ARG A 278 -18.53 2.97 18.49
N GLU A 279 -19.78 3.41 18.68
CA GLU A 279 -20.09 4.38 19.71
C GLU A 279 -19.70 3.82 21.08
N GLN A 280 -19.27 4.68 22.01
CA GLN A 280 -18.63 4.46 23.32
C GLN A 280 -19.37 3.53 24.32
N ARG A 281 -20.30 2.66 23.90
CA ARG A 281 -21.20 1.87 24.76
C ARG A 281 -20.61 0.60 25.36
N SER A 282 -19.46 0.12 24.92
CA SER A 282 -18.83 -1.09 25.48
C SER A 282 -17.40 -0.74 25.88
N GLY A 283 -17.09 -0.76 27.15
CA GLY A 283 -15.88 -0.30 27.86
C GLY A 283 -14.49 -0.72 27.35
N GLY A 284 -14.31 -1.02 26.07
CA GLY A 284 -13.04 -1.33 25.45
C GLY A 284 -12.60 -0.23 24.48
N VAL A 285 -11.32 0.06 24.47
CA VAL A 285 -10.70 0.98 23.52
C VAL A 285 -10.56 0.29 22.18
N HIS A 286 -11.30 0.74 21.18
CA HIS A 286 -11.22 0.21 19.81
C HIS A 286 -10.69 1.31 18.87
N LEU A 287 -9.39 1.31 18.64
CA LEU A 287 -8.72 2.25 17.72
C LEU A 287 -9.05 2.03 16.24
N GLY A 288 -9.91 1.08 15.90
CA GLY A 288 -10.17 0.76 14.50
C GLY A 288 -8.97 0.13 13.76
N LEU A 289 -8.01 -0.42 14.51
CA LEU A 289 -6.81 -1.06 13.94
C LEU A 289 -7.02 -2.54 13.62
N GLY A 290 -8.01 -3.21 14.21
CA GLY A 290 -8.22 -4.65 14.02
C GLY A 290 -8.46 -5.04 12.56
N LEU A 291 -9.38 -4.37 11.87
CA LEU A 291 -9.65 -4.65 10.45
C LEU A 291 -8.53 -4.16 9.52
N HIS A 292 -7.78 -3.13 9.92
CA HIS A 292 -6.57 -2.73 9.20
C HIS A 292 -5.51 -3.84 9.20
N ILE A 293 -5.32 -4.52 10.33
CA ILE A 293 -4.44 -5.71 10.44
C ILE A 293 -4.88 -6.79 9.46
N VAL A 294 -6.19 -7.08 9.38
CA VAL A 294 -6.73 -8.06 8.43
C VAL A 294 -6.38 -7.68 6.99
N ARG A 295 -6.46 -6.40 6.63
CA ARG A 295 -6.07 -5.90 5.29
C ARG A 295 -4.57 -6.05 5.02
N LEU A 296 -3.71 -5.77 6.02
CA LEU A 296 -2.26 -5.96 5.88
C LEU A 296 -1.90 -7.43 5.63
N VAL A 297 -2.52 -8.35 6.39
CA VAL A 297 -2.31 -9.80 6.22
C VAL A 297 -2.84 -10.27 4.87
N ALA A 298 -4.02 -9.79 4.42
CA ALA A 298 -4.51 -10.05 3.07
C ALA A 298 -3.51 -9.60 1.99
N GLY A 299 -2.99 -8.38 2.12
CA GLY A 299 -2.02 -7.80 1.18
C GLY A 299 -0.71 -8.60 1.11
N LEU A 300 -0.17 -9.07 2.25
CA LEU A 300 1.00 -9.96 2.29
C LEU A 300 0.79 -11.21 1.43
N HIS A 301 -0.42 -11.78 1.47
CA HIS A 301 -0.82 -12.96 0.72
C HIS A 301 -1.45 -12.63 -0.65
N GLN A 302 -1.19 -11.44 -1.22
CA GLN A 302 -1.69 -11.00 -2.52
C GLN A 302 -3.22 -11.13 -2.68
N GLY A 303 -3.92 -11.11 -1.55
CA GLY A 303 -5.35 -11.23 -1.42
C GLY A 303 -6.04 -9.90 -1.10
N GLN A 304 -7.27 -10.00 -0.63
CA GLN A 304 -8.09 -8.85 -0.27
C GLN A 304 -8.94 -9.14 0.97
N ALA A 305 -9.29 -8.10 1.72
CA ALA A 305 -10.27 -8.17 2.80
C ALA A 305 -11.54 -7.41 2.39
N GLY A 306 -12.70 -7.96 2.74
CA GLY A 306 -14.00 -7.40 2.39
C GLY A 306 -15.04 -7.60 3.51
N ALA A 307 -16.12 -6.85 3.45
CA ALA A 307 -17.26 -7.02 4.35
C ALA A 307 -18.57 -6.77 3.61
N ARG A 308 -19.60 -7.54 3.97
CA ARG A 308 -20.94 -7.39 3.39
C ARG A 308 -22.02 -7.71 4.42
N ASP A 309 -23.21 -7.18 4.19
CA ASP A 309 -24.39 -7.66 4.90
C ASP A 309 -24.80 -9.03 4.33
N LEU A 310 -25.33 -9.89 5.18
CA LEU A 310 -25.94 -11.13 4.74
C LEU A 310 -27.24 -10.84 3.98
N ASP A 311 -27.52 -11.64 2.94
CA ASP A 311 -28.66 -11.42 2.04
C ASP A 311 -30.01 -11.48 2.78
N ASP A 312 -30.10 -12.31 3.82
CA ASP A 312 -31.27 -12.45 4.69
C ASP A 312 -31.38 -11.31 5.73
N GLY A 313 -30.40 -10.42 5.79
CA GLY A 313 -30.36 -9.31 6.74
C GLY A 313 -30.14 -9.71 8.18
N SER A 314 -29.81 -10.96 8.48
CA SER A 314 -29.61 -11.49 9.84
C SER A 314 -28.32 -11.01 10.49
N GLY A 315 -27.37 -10.48 9.70
CA GLY A 315 -26.07 -10.08 10.20
C GLY A 315 -25.10 -9.58 9.12
N VAL A 316 -23.83 -9.65 9.44
CA VAL A 316 -22.73 -9.22 8.58
C VAL A 316 -21.71 -10.34 8.41
N GLU A 317 -21.00 -10.32 7.29
CA GLU A 317 -19.92 -11.25 6.98
C GLU A 317 -18.66 -10.46 6.59
N PHE A 318 -17.56 -10.83 7.20
CA PHE A 318 -16.21 -10.37 6.85
C PHE A 318 -15.47 -11.48 6.13
N GLU A 319 -14.78 -11.12 5.07
CA GLU A 319 -14.07 -12.06 4.21
C GLU A 319 -12.60 -11.69 4.14
N LEU A 320 -11.73 -12.69 4.37
CA LEU A 320 -10.30 -12.63 4.16
C LEU A 320 -9.95 -13.58 3.01
N ARG A 321 -9.65 -13.00 1.83
CA ARG A 321 -9.14 -13.73 0.67
C ARG A 321 -7.63 -13.79 0.74
N LEU A 322 -7.09 -14.97 0.53
CA LEU A 322 -5.66 -15.24 0.53
C LEU A 322 -5.32 -15.92 -0.81
N ALA A 323 -4.28 -15.42 -1.48
CA ALA A 323 -3.70 -16.11 -2.62
C ALA A 323 -2.29 -16.61 -2.25
N THR A 324 -1.92 -17.77 -2.75
CA THR A 324 -0.55 -18.26 -2.55
C THR A 324 0.42 -17.33 -3.30
N PRO A 325 1.38 -16.71 -2.62
CA PRO A 325 2.41 -15.91 -3.29
C PRO A 325 3.09 -16.75 -4.37
N ALA A 326 3.23 -16.23 -5.58
CA ALA A 326 4.05 -16.87 -6.60
C ALA A 326 5.46 -17.03 -6.01
N ALA A 327 6.01 -18.26 -6.07
CA ALA A 327 7.38 -18.51 -5.61
C ALA A 327 8.29 -17.44 -6.25
N ARG A 328 8.97 -16.66 -5.44
CA ARG A 328 10.02 -15.76 -5.93
C ARG A 328 11.10 -16.66 -6.51
N ALA A 329 11.19 -16.69 -7.85
CA ALA A 329 12.24 -17.38 -8.59
C ALA A 329 13.59 -16.68 -8.38
#